data_0961afc9026e538c8601be3d53a28968
#
_entry.id   0961afc9026e538c8601be3d53a28968
#
_cell.length_a   1.000
_cell.length_b   1.000
_cell.length_c   1.000
_cell.angle_alpha   90.00
_cell.angle_beta   90.00
_cell.angle_gamma   90.00
#
_symmetry.space_group_name_H-M   'P 1'
#
loop_
_entity.id
_entity.type
_entity.pdbx_description
1 polymer ?
#
loop_
_entity_poly.entity_id
_entity_poly.type
_entity_poly.pdbx_seq_one_letter_code
_entity_poly.pdbx_strand_id
1 'polypeptide(L)'
;KDEGYINQLAQTFCDGQLYESLHSMLTENEPGSSRRSNLYYNGKIKGWSIDFNADALWTDTKNKQTAQESVSGSVNHHADRTVTTHDTKRNELYAAKLVVSHPVPKGELSLGAEYSHNKRNTTYFNAEGIIGNDEAMIKEGATSAFVEYVKKFNNLQMQAGLRYEHVGFNYYDAGKWVAEQSKTYHN
;
A
#
# COMPACT_ATOMS: atom_id res chain seq x y z
N LYS A 1 4.74 6.22 22.74
CA LYS A 1 3.33 5.79 22.66
C LYS A 1 2.53 7.07 22.55
N ASP A 2 2.16 7.41 21.35
CA ASP A 2 1.32 8.58 21.12
C ASP A 2 -0.12 8.09 21.16
N GLU A 3 -0.83 8.44 22.22
CA GLU A 3 -2.28 8.27 22.31
C GLU A 3 -2.93 9.55 21.78
N GLY A 4 -3.69 9.42 20.71
CA GLY A 4 -4.49 10.51 20.16
C GLY A 4 -5.86 10.56 20.83
N TYR A 5 -6.33 11.76 21.13
CA TYR A 5 -7.69 12.00 21.65
C TYR A 5 -8.42 12.93 20.72
N ILE A 6 -9.61 12.53 20.29
CA ILE A 6 -10.49 13.35 19.45
C ILE A 6 -11.85 13.44 20.13
N ASN A 7 -12.32 14.65 20.36
CA ASN A 7 -13.70 14.91 20.78
C ASN A 7 -14.51 15.39 19.59
N GLN A 8 -15.62 14.73 19.33
CA GLN A 8 -16.51 15.05 18.22
C GLN A 8 -17.93 15.21 18.71
N LEU A 9 -18.62 16.24 18.23
CA LEU A 9 -20.03 16.46 18.41
C LEU A 9 -20.73 16.44 17.06
N ALA A 10 -21.65 15.49 16.86
CA ALA A 10 -22.52 15.44 15.69
C ALA A 10 -23.95 15.72 16.09
N GLN A 11 -24.66 16.56 15.35
CA GLN A 11 -26.04 16.92 15.62
C GLN A 11 -26.91 16.70 14.36
N THR A 12 -27.98 16.00 14.52
CA THR A 12 -28.98 15.76 13.48
C THR A 12 -30.23 16.59 13.77
N PHE A 13 -30.69 17.33 12.77
CA PHE A 13 -31.90 18.14 12.84
C PHE A 13 -32.94 17.58 11.89
N CYS A 14 -34.19 17.51 12.33
CA CYS A 14 -35.34 17.16 11.52
C CYS A 14 -36.36 18.31 11.63
N ASP A 15 -36.81 18.85 10.51
CA ASP A 15 -37.72 20.00 10.44
C ASP A 15 -37.31 21.20 11.32
N GLY A 16 -36.00 21.47 11.41
CA GLY A 16 -35.43 22.53 12.20
C GLY A 16 -35.37 22.28 13.71
N GLN A 17 -35.79 21.11 14.17
CA GLN A 17 -35.66 20.69 15.57
C GLN A 17 -34.49 19.71 15.74
N LEU A 18 -33.78 19.83 16.86
CA LEU A 18 -32.71 18.89 17.20
C LEU A 18 -33.31 17.49 17.45
N TYR A 19 -33.01 16.55 16.54
CA TYR A 19 -33.45 15.18 16.61
C TYR A 19 -32.52 14.32 17.47
N GLU A 20 -31.21 14.48 17.27
CA GLU A 20 -30.18 13.69 17.95
C GLU A 20 -28.91 14.52 18.10
N SER A 21 -28.24 14.37 19.22
CA SER A 21 -26.90 14.91 19.48
C SER A 21 -26.01 13.77 19.94
N LEU A 22 -24.98 13.45 19.18
CA LEU A 22 -24.00 12.41 19.46
C LEU A 22 -22.70 13.08 19.88
N HIS A 23 -22.26 12.81 21.09
CA HIS A 23 -20.94 13.19 21.57
C HIS A 23 -20.05 11.97 21.62
N SER A 24 -18.94 11.97 20.86
CA SER A 24 -17.99 10.88 20.76
C SER A 24 -16.63 11.33 21.28
N MET A 25 -16.07 10.58 22.22
CA MET A 25 -14.68 10.67 22.64
C MET A 25 -13.91 9.50 22.08
N LEU A 26 -13.05 9.76 21.08
CA LEU A 26 -12.23 8.77 20.43
C LEU A 26 -10.83 8.74 21.03
N THR A 27 -10.37 7.56 21.41
CA THR A 27 -8.99 7.29 21.81
C THR A 27 -8.36 6.37 20.79
N GLU A 28 -7.19 6.74 20.29
CA GLU A 28 -6.46 5.97 19.27
C GLU A 28 -5.07 5.58 19.77
N ASN A 29 -4.68 4.34 19.52
CA ASN A 29 -3.35 3.83 19.79
C ASN A 29 -2.88 3.01 18.58
N GLU A 30 -1.84 3.48 17.90
CA GLU A 30 -1.32 2.89 16.65
C GLU A 30 0.13 2.41 16.81
N PRO A 31 0.40 1.27 17.47
CA PRO A 31 1.72 0.67 17.47
C PRO A 31 2.03 0.06 16.10
N GLY A 32 3.21 0.36 15.59
CA GLY A 32 3.69 -0.17 14.33
C GLY A 32 5.14 -0.63 14.38
N SER A 33 5.49 -1.56 13.50
CA SER A 33 6.87 -1.97 13.25
C SER A 33 7.18 -1.96 11.77
N SER A 34 8.40 -1.57 11.43
CA SER A 34 8.90 -1.58 10.05
C SER A 34 10.29 -2.18 10.02
N ARG A 35 10.51 -3.09 9.08
CA ARG A 35 11.81 -3.70 8.80
C ARG A 35 12.11 -3.54 7.33
N ARG A 36 13.33 -3.09 7.02
CA ARG A 36 13.79 -2.90 5.65
C ARG A 36 15.13 -3.59 5.47
N SER A 37 15.29 -4.26 4.35
CA SER A 37 16.56 -4.79 3.85
C SER A 37 16.80 -4.28 2.45
N ASN A 38 18.04 -3.91 2.16
CA ASN A 38 18.49 -3.55 0.83
C ASN A 38 19.79 -4.27 0.53
N LEU A 39 19.91 -4.79 -0.69
CA LEU A 39 21.14 -5.34 -1.25
C LEU A 39 21.42 -4.60 -2.57
N TYR A 40 22.61 -4.06 -2.67
CA TYR A 40 23.03 -3.29 -3.83
C TYR A 40 24.39 -3.76 -4.33
N TYR A 41 24.53 -3.88 -5.65
CA TYR A 41 25.79 -4.14 -6.31
C TYR A 41 25.93 -3.24 -7.54
N ASN A 42 27.04 -2.54 -7.66
CA ASN A 42 27.41 -1.80 -8.85
C ASN A 42 28.88 -2.11 -9.18
N GLY A 43 29.14 -2.58 -10.39
CA GLY A 43 30.49 -2.98 -10.76
C GLY A 43 30.66 -3.23 -12.24
N LYS A 44 31.90 -3.54 -12.63
CA LYS A 44 32.25 -3.92 -14.01
C LYS A 44 32.92 -5.28 -14.04
N ILE A 45 32.46 -6.15 -14.91
CA ILE A 45 33.02 -7.48 -15.14
C ILE A 45 33.25 -7.66 -16.65
N LYS A 46 34.51 -7.82 -17.07
CA LYS A 46 34.89 -8.06 -18.48
C LYS A 46 34.29 -7.04 -19.46
N GLY A 47 34.21 -5.77 -19.08
CA GLY A 47 33.69 -4.68 -19.93
C GLY A 47 32.16 -4.48 -19.81
N TRP A 48 31.44 -5.37 -19.13
CA TRP A 48 30.05 -5.18 -18.79
C TRP A 48 29.91 -4.37 -17.51
N SER A 49 29.08 -3.35 -17.52
CA SER A 49 28.61 -2.66 -16.31
C SER A 49 27.39 -3.41 -15.78
N ILE A 50 27.39 -3.70 -14.49
CA ILE A 50 26.29 -4.41 -13.82
C ILE A 50 25.81 -3.52 -12.69
N ASP A 51 24.51 -3.23 -12.68
CA ASP A 51 23.80 -2.54 -11.61
C ASP A 51 22.66 -3.45 -11.12
N PHE A 52 22.75 -3.86 -9.86
CA PHE A 52 21.75 -4.71 -9.22
C PHE A 52 21.29 -4.06 -7.94
N ASN A 53 19.98 -4.02 -7.74
CA ASN A 53 19.36 -3.58 -6.50
C ASN A 53 18.25 -4.55 -6.11
N ALA A 54 18.17 -4.90 -4.83
CA ALA A 54 17.07 -5.68 -4.28
C ALA A 54 16.65 -5.10 -2.92
N ASP A 55 15.37 -4.89 -2.77
CA ASP A 55 14.73 -4.34 -1.59
C ASP A 55 13.70 -5.30 -1.01
N ALA A 56 13.62 -5.35 0.31
CA ALA A 56 12.56 -6.00 1.03
C ALA A 56 12.07 -5.09 2.17
N LEU A 57 10.76 -4.95 2.29
CA LEU A 57 10.10 -4.14 3.31
C LEU A 57 8.95 -4.93 3.93
N TRP A 58 8.94 -4.99 5.24
CA TRP A 58 7.84 -5.53 6.03
C TRP A 58 7.35 -4.47 6.99
N THR A 59 6.05 -4.21 6.98
CA THR A 59 5.40 -3.34 7.95
C THR A 59 4.24 -4.06 8.61
N ASP A 60 4.10 -3.89 9.90
CA ASP A 60 2.98 -4.38 10.69
C ASP A 60 2.49 -3.21 11.55
N THR A 61 1.28 -2.75 11.28
CA THR A 61 0.62 -1.68 12.03
C THR A 61 -0.65 -2.23 12.64
N LYS A 62 -0.84 -1.98 13.93
CA LYS A 62 -2.05 -2.33 14.66
C LYS A 62 -2.64 -1.07 15.21
N ASN A 63 -3.86 -0.77 14.86
CA ASN A 63 -4.59 0.35 15.38
C ASN A 63 -5.73 -0.13 16.27
N LYS A 64 -5.82 0.40 17.46
CA LYS A 64 -6.96 0.22 18.34
C LYS A 64 -7.59 1.57 18.58
N GLN A 65 -8.85 1.70 18.20
CA GLN A 65 -9.66 2.87 18.47
C GLN A 65 -10.78 2.49 19.43
N THR A 66 -11.06 3.34 20.39
CA THR A 66 -12.19 3.19 21.28
C THR A 66 -12.96 4.51 21.29
N ALA A 67 -14.19 4.45 20.81
CA ALA A 67 -15.12 5.57 20.83
C ALA A 67 -16.13 5.37 21.98
N GLN A 68 -16.19 6.33 22.89
CA GLN A 68 -17.26 6.41 23.87
C GLN A 68 -18.31 7.38 23.33
N GLU A 69 -19.49 6.89 23.07
CA GLU A 69 -20.57 7.63 22.46
C GLU A 69 -21.69 7.85 23.48
N SER A 70 -22.04 9.10 23.73
CA SER A 70 -23.23 9.47 24.48
C SER A 70 -24.24 10.13 23.55
N VAL A 71 -25.47 9.66 23.62
CA VAL A 71 -26.56 10.11 22.75
C VAL A 71 -27.58 10.86 23.56
N SER A 72 -27.87 12.09 23.15
CA SER A 72 -28.94 12.91 23.73
C SER A 72 -29.86 13.39 22.60
N GLY A 73 -31.16 13.37 22.83
CA GLY A 73 -32.14 13.84 21.85
C GLY A 73 -33.57 13.57 22.31
N SER A 74 -34.52 14.16 21.62
CA SER A 74 -35.92 14.11 22.03
C SER A 74 -36.68 12.85 21.56
N VAL A 75 -36.16 12.12 20.56
CA VAL A 75 -36.91 11.07 19.88
C VAL A 75 -36.21 9.70 19.88
N ASN A 76 -34.89 9.64 19.80
CA ASN A 76 -34.15 8.38 19.84
C ASN A 76 -33.16 8.38 21.00
N HIS A 77 -33.56 7.82 22.13
CA HIS A 77 -32.61 7.52 23.20
C HIS A 77 -31.94 6.18 22.90
N HIS A 78 -30.77 6.23 22.29
CA HIS A 78 -29.84 5.11 22.38
C HIS A 78 -29.13 5.21 23.74
N ALA A 79 -28.94 4.07 24.38
CA ALA A 79 -28.07 4.03 25.55
C ALA A 79 -26.64 4.43 25.13
N ASP A 80 -25.93 5.08 26.03
CA ASP A 80 -24.49 5.31 25.86
C ASP A 80 -23.80 3.99 25.51
N ARG A 81 -22.89 4.06 24.52
CA ARG A 81 -22.22 2.87 24.04
C ARG A 81 -20.72 3.09 23.86
N THR A 82 -20.00 2.00 23.94
CA THR A 82 -18.58 1.96 23.58
C THR A 82 -18.45 1.20 22.28
N VAL A 83 -17.74 1.74 21.33
CA VAL A 83 -17.41 1.12 20.06
C VAL A 83 -15.90 0.91 20.01
N THR A 84 -15.46 -0.32 20.00
CA THR A 84 -14.03 -0.67 19.95
C THR A 84 -13.71 -1.30 18.62
N THR A 85 -12.76 -0.71 17.88
CA THR A 85 -12.27 -1.22 16.62
C THR A 85 -10.80 -1.60 16.70
N HIS A 86 -10.46 -2.68 16.06
CA HIS A 86 -9.10 -3.16 15.89
C HIS A 86 -8.78 -3.28 14.42
N ASP A 87 -7.87 -2.48 13.93
CA ASP A 87 -7.34 -2.55 12.57
C ASP A 87 -5.94 -3.15 12.60
N THR A 88 -5.69 -4.08 11.71
CA THR A 88 -4.35 -4.58 11.47
C THR A 88 -4.01 -4.41 9.98
N LYS A 89 -2.86 -3.79 9.69
CA LYS A 89 -2.34 -3.65 8.34
C LYS A 89 -0.95 -4.28 8.28
N ARG A 90 -0.81 -5.33 7.48
CA ARG A 90 0.48 -5.98 7.21
C ARG A 90 0.82 -5.79 5.74
N ASN A 91 2.02 -5.32 5.49
CA ASN A 91 2.50 -5.12 4.13
C ASN A 91 3.87 -5.76 3.96
N GLU A 92 4.02 -6.55 2.91
CA GLU A 92 5.23 -7.23 2.49
C GLU A 92 5.56 -6.79 1.07
N LEU A 93 6.66 -6.09 0.90
CA LEU A 93 7.14 -5.63 -0.40
C LEU A 93 8.49 -6.25 -0.70
N TYR A 94 8.63 -6.78 -1.90
CA TYR A 94 9.90 -7.23 -2.48
C TYR A 94 10.08 -6.56 -3.83
N ALA A 95 11.24 -6.05 -4.10
CA ALA A 95 11.59 -5.49 -5.40
C ALA A 95 13.01 -5.87 -5.78
N ALA A 96 13.25 -6.13 -7.04
CA ALA A 96 14.58 -6.37 -7.57
C ALA A 96 14.72 -5.74 -8.96
N LYS A 97 15.87 -5.16 -9.23
CA LYS A 97 16.23 -4.57 -10.51
C LYS A 97 17.64 -4.99 -10.89
N LEU A 98 17.80 -5.44 -12.11
CA LEU A 98 19.10 -5.74 -12.71
C LEU A 98 19.21 -4.98 -14.02
N VAL A 99 20.30 -4.24 -14.19
CA VAL A 99 20.66 -3.61 -15.45
C VAL A 99 22.06 -4.03 -15.82
N VAL A 100 22.26 -4.49 -17.03
CA VAL A 100 23.56 -4.80 -17.61
C VAL A 100 23.76 -3.95 -18.84
N SER A 101 24.90 -3.24 -18.88
CA SER A 101 25.26 -2.36 -19.98
C SER A 101 26.60 -2.74 -20.56
N HIS A 102 26.73 -2.61 -21.87
CA HIS A 102 27.98 -2.85 -22.58
C HIS A 102 28.22 -1.79 -23.64
N PRO A 103 29.43 -1.22 -23.71
CA PRO A 103 29.79 -0.32 -24.78
C PRO A 103 29.81 -1.09 -26.12
N VAL A 104 29.12 -0.56 -27.10
CA VAL A 104 29.06 -1.07 -28.47
C VAL A 104 29.63 0.00 -29.43
N PRO A 105 30.01 -0.36 -30.67
CA PRO A 105 30.49 0.65 -31.62
C PRO A 105 29.48 1.79 -31.78
N LYS A 106 29.93 3.02 -31.45
CA LYS A 106 29.15 4.27 -31.51
C LYS A 106 28.06 4.45 -30.43
N GLY A 107 28.06 3.68 -29.32
CA GLY A 107 27.07 3.87 -28.27
C GLY A 107 27.22 2.91 -27.10
N GLU A 108 26.15 2.78 -26.34
CA GLU A 108 26.01 1.86 -25.22
C GLU A 108 24.67 1.12 -25.35
N LEU A 109 24.69 -0.17 -25.18
CA LEU A 109 23.50 -1.03 -25.12
C LEU A 109 23.27 -1.44 -23.67
N SER A 110 22.06 -1.26 -23.19
CA SER A 110 21.63 -1.69 -21.87
C SER A 110 20.46 -2.67 -21.97
N LEU A 111 20.51 -3.69 -21.14
CA LEU A 111 19.43 -4.65 -20.93
C LEU A 111 19.06 -4.61 -19.46
N GLY A 112 17.77 -4.59 -19.16
CA GLY A 112 17.31 -4.58 -17.79
C GLY A 112 16.10 -5.45 -17.57
N ALA A 113 15.97 -5.92 -16.32
CA ALA A 113 14.79 -6.61 -15.83
C ALA A 113 14.46 -6.07 -14.44
N GLU A 114 13.17 -5.93 -14.18
CA GLU A 114 12.65 -5.50 -12.89
C GLU A 114 11.53 -6.45 -12.45
N TYR A 115 11.50 -6.72 -11.16
CA TYR A 115 10.46 -7.49 -10.51
C TYR A 115 10.03 -6.77 -9.25
N SER A 116 8.72 -6.71 -9.01
CA SER A 116 8.18 -6.28 -7.72
C SER A 116 7.01 -7.16 -7.32
N HIS A 117 6.88 -7.37 -6.03
CA HIS A 117 5.76 -8.07 -5.42
C HIS A 117 5.36 -7.34 -4.14
N ASN A 118 4.09 -6.99 -4.04
CA ASN A 118 3.51 -6.37 -2.86
C ASN A 118 2.31 -7.20 -2.39
N LYS A 119 2.31 -7.58 -1.12
CA LYS A 119 1.18 -8.24 -0.47
C LYS A 119 0.75 -7.39 0.72
N ARG A 120 -0.50 -6.97 0.70
CA ARG A 120 -1.13 -6.21 1.78
C ARG A 120 -2.30 -6.99 2.36
N ASN A 121 -2.28 -7.22 3.65
CA ASN A 121 -3.40 -7.73 4.42
C ASN A 121 -3.95 -6.61 5.31
N THR A 122 -5.24 -6.42 5.28
CA THR A 122 -5.95 -5.49 6.16
C THR A 122 -7.09 -6.24 6.83
N THR A 123 -7.15 -6.16 8.15
CA THR A 123 -8.28 -6.72 8.91
C THR A 123 -8.90 -5.60 9.72
N TYR A 124 -10.20 -5.56 9.75
CA TYR A 124 -11.01 -4.68 10.57
C TYR A 124 -11.92 -5.52 11.45
N PHE A 125 -11.86 -5.32 12.73
CA PHE A 125 -12.64 -6.04 13.71
C PHE A 125 -13.32 -5.05 14.66
N ASN A 126 -14.65 -5.16 14.80
CA ASN A 126 -15.44 -4.45 15.80
C ASN A 126 -15.92 -5.42 16.88
N ALA A 127 -15.48 -5.19 18.12
CA ALA A 127 -15.73 -6.10 19.23
C ALA A 127 -17.22 -6.19 19.61
N GLU A 128 -17.94 -5.10 19.45
CA GLU A 128 -19.36 -4.98 19.81
C GLU A 128 -20.30 -5.42 18.66
N GLY A 129 -19.75 -5.68 17.47
CA GLY A 129 -20.53 -6.11 16.30
C GLY A 129 -21.46 -5.02 15.74
N ILE A 130 -21.24 -3.77 16.08
CA ILE A 130 -22.04 -2.61 15.58
C ILE A 130 -21.70 -2.34 14.11
N ILE A 131 -20.42 -2.53 13.76
CA ILE A 131 -19.91 -2.40 12.40
C ILE A 131 -19.42 -3.77 11.96
N GLY A 132 -19.71 -4.16 10.73
CA GLY A 132 -19.29 -5.46 10.20
C GLY A 132 -17.78 -5.61 10.20
N ASN A 133 -17.29 -6.79 10.53
CA ASN A 133 -15.90 -7.14 10.41
C ASN A 133 -15.53 -7.27 8.93
N ASP A 134 -14.30 -6.89 8.58
CA ASP A 134 -13.80 -6.94 7.22
C ASP A 134 -12.37 -7.53 7.17
N GLU A 135 -12.08 -8.31 6.15
CA GLU A 135 -10.76 -8.85 5.89
C GLU A 135 -10.46 -8.77 4.39
N ALA A 136 -9.52 -7.94 4.02
CA ALA A 136 -9.10 -7.75 2.65
C ALA A 136 -7.62 -8.10 2.47
N MET A 137 -7.30 -8.79 1.37
CA MET A 137 -5.93 -9.04 0.96
C MET A 137 -5.73 -8.61 -0.50
N ILE A 138 -4.69 -7.85 -0.75
CA ILE A 138 -4.26 -7.42 -2.07
C ILE A 138 -2.90 -8.04 -2.34
N LYS A 139 -2.74 -8.63 -3.54
CA LYS A 139 -1.45 -9.06 -4.08
C LYS A 139 -1.23 -8.38 -5.41
N GLU A 140 -0.14 -7.65 -5.51
CA GLU A 140 0.30 -6.98 -6.72
C GLU A 140 1.64 -7.55 -7.12
N GLY A 141 1.81 -7.86 -8.38
CA GLY A 141 3.08 -8.30 -8.95
C GLY A 141 3.34 -7.59 -10.26
N ALA A 142 4.53 -7.03 -10.44
CA ALA A 142 4.96 -6.47 -11.70
C ALA A 142 6.29 -7.09 -12.12
N THR A 143 6.39 -7.43 -13.39
CA THR A 143 7.62 -7.91 -14.03
C THR A 143 7.81 -7.15 -15.31
N SER A 144 8.99 -6.61 -15.51
CA SER A 144 9.33 -5.93 -16.76
C SER A 144 10.71 -6.31 -17.26
N ALA A 145 10.88 -6.23 -18.57
CA ALA A 145 12.15 -6.31 -19.24
C ALA A 145 12.28 -5.19 -20.26
N PHE A 146 13.47 -4.67 -20.42
CA PHE A 146 13.72 -3.58 -21.36
C PHE A 146 15.09 -3.72 -22.05
N VAL A 147 15.17 -3.12 -23.21
CA VAL A 147 16.38 -2.89 -23.96
C VAL A 147 16.48 -1.41 -24.30
N GLU A 148 17.64 -0.85 -24.13
CA GLU A 148 17.93 0.56 -24.40
C GLU A 148 19.23 0.71 -25.15
N TYR A 149 19.26 1.60 -26.15
CA TYR A 149 20.47 1.99 -26.86
C TYR A 149 20.66 3.49 -26.76
N VAL A 150 21.82 3.91 -26.31
CA VAL A 150 22.23 5.31 -26.20
C VAL A 150 23.39 5.57 -27.13
N LYS A 151 23.25 6.57 -27.98
CA LYS A 151 24.30 7.03 -28.87
C LYS A 151 24.64 8.48 -28.61
N LYS A 152 25.92 8.77 -28.43
CA LYS A 152 26.44 10.13 -28.27
C LYS A 152 27.07 10.59 -29.57
N PHE A 153 26.64 11.72 -30.07
CA PHE A 153 27.28 12.52 -31.10
C PHE A 153 27.92 13.72 -30.41
N ASN A 154 28.79 14.47 -31.07
CA ASN A 154 29.54 15.59 -30.44
C ASN A 154 28.73 16.38 -29.41
N ASN A 155 27.62 16.99 -29.82
CA ASN A 155 26.77 17.82 -28.97
C ASN A 155 25.34 17.26 -28.81
N LEU A 156 25.04 16.08 -29.36
CA LEU A 156 23.74 15.45 -29.34
C LEU A 156 23.79 14.05 -28.71
N GLN A 157 22.89 13.74 -27.82
CA GLN A 157 22.67 12.38 -27.33
C GLN A 157 21.29 11.91 -27.81
N MET A 158 21.24 10.74 -28.41
CA MET A 158 20.01 10.05 -28.79
C MET A 158 19.87 8.79 -27.96
N GLN A 159 18.65 8.52 -27.54
CA GLN A 159 18.28 7.34 -26.75
C GLN A 159 17.02 6.74 -27.35
N ALA A 160 17.04 5.43 -27.54
CA ALA A 160 15.88 4.66 -27.95
C ALA A 160 15.79 3.38 -27.15
N GLY A 161 14.60 2.96 -26.79
CA GLY A 161 14.41 1.75 -25.99
C GLY A 161 13.02 1.16 -26.20
N LEU A 162 12.90 -0.11 -25.83
CA LEU A 162 11.66 -0.85 -25.75
C LEU A 162 11.55 -1.45 -24.37
N ARG A 163 10.35 -1.41 -23.78
CA ARG A 163 10.01 -2.01 -22.50
C ARG A 163 8.75 -2.84 -22.66
N TYR A 164 8.78 -4.02 -22.14
CA TYR A 164 7.60 -4.84 -21.92
C TYR A 164 7.33 -4.94 -20.44
N GLU A 165 6.07 -4.82 -20.04
CA GLU A 165 5.66 -4.89 -18.65
C GLU A 165 4.41 -5.77 -18.51
N HIS A 166 4.44 -6.63 -17.49
CA HIS A 166 3.32 -7.44 -17.05
C HIS A 166 2.99 -7.11 -15.60
N VAL A 167 1.75 -6.70 -15.34
CA VAL A 167 1.26 -6.34 -14.00
C VAL A 167 0.04 -7.20 -13.67
N GLY A 168 0.10 -7.89 -12.55
CA GLY A 168 -1.02 -8.65 -11.99
C GLY A 168 -1.49 -8.02 -10.68
N PHE A 169 -2.78 -7.81 -10.57
CA PHE A 169 -3.45 -7.35 -9.35
C PHE A 169 -4.51 -8.35 -8.96
N ASN A 170 -4.42 -8.90 -7.75
CA ASN A 170 -5.39 -9.85 -7.20
C ASN A 170 -5.95 -9.34 -5.89
N TYR A 171 -7.26 -9.27 -5.81
CA TYR A 171 -8.00 -8.91 -4.62
C TYR A 171 -8.69 -10.13 -4.01
N TYR A 172 -8.64 -10.22 -2.70
CA TYR A 172 -9.29 -11.27 -1.92
C TYR A 172 -10.12 -10.63 -0.82
N ASP A 173 -11.35 -11.07 -0.69
CA ASP A 173 -12.28 -10.71 0.37
C ASP A 173 -12.54 -11.95 1.25
N ALA A 174 -12.32 -11.81 2.56
CA ALA A 174 -12.42 -12.92 3.53
C ALA A 174 -11.71 -14.20 3.05
N GLY A 175 -10.51 -14.06 2.48
CA GLY A 175 -9.70 -15.15 1.94
C GLY A 175 -10.15 -15.71 0.59
N LYS A 176 -11.26 -15.22 0.00
CA LYS A 176 -11.75 -15.64 -1.31
C LYS A 176 -11.32 -14.67 -2.39
N TRP A 177 -10.78 -15.20 -3.49
CA TRP A 177 -10.41 -14.41 -4.66
C TRP A 177 -11.65 -13.79 -5.32
N VAL A 178 -11.58 -12.49 -5.63
CA VAL A 178 -12.65 -11.71 -6.26
C VAL A 178 -12.24 -11.35 -7.68
N ALA A 179 -12.79 -12.07 -8.67
CA ALA A 179 -12.44 -11.92 -10.07
C ALA A 179 -12.72 -10.52 -10.63
N GLU A 180 -13.83 -9.90 -10.24
CA GLU A 180 -14.27 -8.58 -10.71
C GLU A 180 -13.31 -7.45 -10.31
N GLN A 181 -12.62 -7.63 -9.19
CA GLN A 181 -11.65 -6.67 -8.66
C GLN A 181 -10.20 -7.03 -8.98
N SER A 182 -9.97 -8.20 -9.60
CA SER A 182 -8.65 -8.65 -10.01
C SER A 182 -8.40 -8.33 -11.47
N LYS A 183 -7.21 -7.86 -11.82
CA LYS A 183 -6.86 -7.40 -13.16
C LYS A 183 -5.44 -7.78 -13.54
N THR A 184 -5.23 -8.01 -14.83
CA THR A 184 -3.92 -8.23 -15.42
C THR A 184 -3.72 -7.26 -16.58
N TYR A 185 -2.57 -6.64 -16.64
CA TYR A 185 -2.21 -5.67 -17.68
C TYR A 185 -0.91 -6.09 -18.36
N HIS A 186 -0.82 -5.81 -19.66
CA HIS A 186 0.37 -5.98 -20.49
C HIS A 186 0.59 -4.68 -21.27
N ASN A 187 1.79 -4.13 -21.21
CA ASN A 187 2.22 -2.92 -21.90
C ASN A 187 3.52 -3.16 -22.68
#